data_1d27e8c90f38dabdc867ebd43d60529c
#
_entry.id   1d27e8c90f38dabdc867ebd43d60529c
#
_cell.length_a   1.000
_cell.length_b   1.000
_cell.length_c   1.000
_cell.angle_alpha   90.00
_cell.angle_beta   90.00
_cell.angle_gamma   90.00
#
_symmetry.space_group_name_H-M   'P 1'
#
loop_
_entity.id
_entity.type
_entity.pdbx_description
1 polymer ?
#
loop_
_entity_poly.entity_id
_entity_poly.type
_entity_poly.pdbx_seq_one_letter_code
_entity_poly.pdbx_strand_id
1 'polypeptide(L)'
;MSNLKNLTGPLSANNPVIVQILGICSALAVTVKMEPAFVMGLSVMVVTAFANLVMSLLRNGIPSRIRIIVQLVVIAALVIIVDQFLKAFVYDVSKQLSVYVGLIITNCIIMGRVEAYALGNKPWDSFLDGIGNGLGYAAILLIVAFFRELFGSGSLFGIQVIPDSWYIANGGFYSNVGIMLFPPMALIIVGAIIWVHRSFNKDLQEK
;
A
#
# COMPACT_ATOMS: atom_id res chain seq x y z
N MET A 1 -21.03 6.69 16.33
CA MET A 1 -21.24 6.37 14.90
C MET A 1 -20.14 6.92 13.97
N SER A 2 -19.29 7.89 14.41
CA SER A 2 -18.18 8.43 13.61
C SER A 2 -17.03 7.43 13.39
N ASN A 3 -16.70 6.62 14.38
CA ASN A 3 -15.52 5.73 14.35
C ASN A 3 -15.61 4.63 13.29
N LEU A 4 -16.82 4.08 13.06
CA LEU A 4 -17.03 3.05 12.04
C LEU A 4 -16.93 3.64 10.63
N LYS A 5 -17.35 4.89 10.46
CA LYS A 5 -17.26 5.61 9.18
C LYS A 5 -15.81 5.94 8.81
N ASN A 6 -14.94 6.21 9.80
CA ASN A 6 -13.51 6.44 9.59
C ASN A 6 -12.77 5.15 9.18
N LEU A 7 -13.27 3.99 9.60
CA LEU A 7 -12.68 2.70 9.25
C LEU A 7 -13.15 2.18 7.87
N THR A 8 -14.45 2.37 7.54
CA THR A 8 -15.04 1.82 6.31
C THR A 8 -15.01 2.80 5.13
N GLY A 9 -14.96 4.12 5.39
CA GLY A 9 -14.87 5.15 4.36
C GLY A 9 -13.68 4.98 3.41
N PRO A 10 -12.45 4.77 3.92
CA PRO A 10 -11.27 4.57 3.10
C PRO A 10 -11.26 3.26 2.30
N LEU A 11 -12.11 2.31 2.64
CA LEU A 11 -12.17 1.02 1.93
C LEU A 11 -12.89 1.15 0.57
N SER A 12 -13.83 2.07 0.43
CA SER A 12 -14.61 2.24 -0.82
C SER A 12 -14.68 3.69 -1.32
N ALA A 13 -15.31 4.59 -0.57
CA ALA A 13 -15.64 5.93 -1.05
C ALA A 13 -14.43 6.90 -1.04
N ASN A 14 -13.49 6.74 -0.10
CA ASN A 14 -12.33 7.62 0.08
C ASN A 14 -11.01 6.81 0.05
N ASN A 15 -10.91 5.82 -0.84
CA ASN A 15 -9.70 5.00 -0.94
C ASN A 15 -8.47 5.86 -1.29
N PRO A 16 -7.36 5.74 -0.53
CA PRO A 16 -6.17 6.57 -0.73
C PRO A 16 -5.52 6.37 -2.10
N VAL A 17 -5.58 5.16 -2.67
CA VAL A 17 -4.99 4.87 -3.99
C VAL A 17 -5.91 5.27 -5.12
N ILE A 18 -7.20 4.93 -5.03
CA ILE A 18 -8.16 5.10 -6.14
C ILE A 18 -8.62 6.56 -6.26
N VAL A 19 -8.92 7.21 -5.11
CA VAL A 19 -9.51 8.55 -5.09
C VAL A 19 -8.45 9.63 -4.93
N GLN A 20 -7.48 9.41 -4.02
CA GLN A 20 -6.43 10.39 -3.71
C GLN A 20 -5.16 10.19 -4.55
N ILE A 21 -5.06 9.07 -5.29
CA ILE A 21 -3.92 8.73 -6.15
C ILE A 21 -2.58 8.72 -5.38
N LEU A 22 -2.63 8.28 -4.11
CA LEU A 22 -1.45 8.16 -3.24
C LEU A 22 -0.90 6.73 -3.24
N GLY A 23 0.41 6.58 -3.05
CA GLY A 23 1.05 5.26 -2.89
C GLY A 23 1.32 4.49 -4.19
N ILE A 24 1.23 5.13 -5.35
CA ILE A 24 1.52 4.49 -6.64
C ILE A 24 2.98 4.02 -6.72
N CYS A 25 3.94 4.80 -6.19
CA CYS A 25 5.37 4.46 -6.24
C CYS A 25 5.67 3.10 -5.61
N SER A 26 5.12 2.83 -4.43
CA SER A 26 5.27 1.55 -3.75
C SER A 26 4.47 0.43 -4.42
N ALA A 27 3.29 0.75 -4.97
CA ALA A 27 2.51 -0.20 -5.75
C ALA A 27 3.25 -0.69 -7.00
N LEU A 28 4.00 0.17 -7.69
CA LEU A 28 4.81 -0.19 -8.85
C LEU A 28 5.97 -1.13 -8.49
N ALA A 29 6.63 -0.88 -7.35
CA ALA A 29 7.84 -1.57 -6.96
C ALA A 29 7.57 -2.94 -6.32
N VAL A 30 6.56 -3.04 -5.45
CA VAL A 30 6.38 -4.19 -4.54
C VAL A 30 5.41 -5.25 -5.08
N THR A 31 4.55 -4.90 -6.03
CA THR A 31 3.46 -5.79 -6.50
C THR A 31 3.89 -6.86 -7.50
N VAL A 32 5.17 -7.14 -7.65
CA VAL A 32 5.68 -8.23 -8.54
C VAL A 32 5.30 -9.60 -8.00
N LYS A 33 5.30 -9.77 -6.68
CA LYS A 33 4.90 -11.00 -5.97
C LYS A 33 3.89 -10.67 -4.86
N MET A 34 2.98 -11.59 -4.56
CA MET A 34 1.97 -11.39 -3.52
C MET A 34 2.54 -11.39 -2.10
N GLU A 35 3.56 -12.21 -1.84
CA GLU A 35 4.16 -12.33 -0.51
C GLU A 35 4.74 -11.00 -0.01
N PRO A 36 5.67 -10.31 -0.72
CA PRO A 36 6.17 -9.00 -0.30
C PRO A 36 5.08 -7.92 -0.35
N ALA A 37 4.10 -8.02 -1.25
CA ALA A 37 3.00 -7.06 -1.30
C ALA A 37 2.10 -7.14 -0.05
N PHE A 38 1.83 -8.34 0.44
CA PHE A 38 1.07 -8.56 1.67
C PHE A 38 1.80 -8.00 2.90
N VAL A 39 3.09 -8.34 3.06
CA VAL A 39 3.90 -7.87 4.19
C VAL A 39 4.06 -6.34 4.14
N MET A 40 4.26 -5.78 2.95
CA MET A 40 4.33 -4.32 2.76
C MET A 40 3.02 -3.63 3.13
N GLY A 41 1.88 -4.16 2.71
CA GLY A 41 0.56 -3.63 3.05
C GLY A 41 0.31 -3.60 4.55
N LEU A 42 0.65 -4.70 5.25
CA LEU A 42 0.57 -4.80 6.71
C LEU A 42 1.52 -3.80 7.40
N SER A 43 2.76 -3.71 6.94
CA SER A 43 3.76 -2.79 7.51
C SER A 43 3.33 -1.34 7.37
N VAL A 44 2.86 -0.94 6.20
CA VAL A 44 2.34 0.43 5.96
C VAL A 44 1.13 0.72 6.83
N MET A 45 0.20 -0.24 7.00
CA MET A 45 -0.96 -0.08 7.88
C MET A 45 -0.54 0.21 9.32
N VAL A 46 0.37 -0.60 9.86
CA VAL A 46 0.87 -0.44 11.24
C VAL A 46 1.60 0.90 11.40
N VAL A 47 2.53 1.20 10.49
CA VAL A 47 3.29 2.47 10.54
C VAL A 47 2.37 3.68 10.42
N THR A 48 1.38 3.66 9.52
CA THR A 48 0.44 4.78 9.35
C THR A 48 -0.41 5.00 10.61
N ALA A 49 -0.90 3.92 11.22
CA ALA A 49 -1.70 4.01 12.44
C ALA A 49 -0.90 4.64 13.60
N PHE A 50 0.33 4.15 13.83
CA PHE A 50 1.18 4.69 14.90
C PHE A 50 1.73 6.08 14.56
N ALA A 51 2.09 6.37 13.32
CA ALA A 51 2.53 7.70 12.89
C ALA A 51 1.43 8.74 13.11
N ASN A 52 0.19 8.43 12.72
CA ASN A 52 -0.96 9.30 12.96
C ASN A 52 -1.19 9.54 14.46
N LEU A 53 -1.07 8.49 15.28
CA LEU A 53 -1.21 8.60 16.73
C LEU A 53 -0.15 9.53 17.32
N VAL A 54 1.13 9.26 17.04
CA VAL A 54 2.25 10.03 17.59
C VAL A 54 2.20 11.49 17.13
N MET A 55 1.94 11.73 15.84
CA MET A 55 1.87 13.09 15.31
C MET A 55 0.67 13.88 15.84
N SER A 56 -0.47 13.22 16.09
CA SER A 56 -1.61 13.86 16.73
C SER A 56 -1.33 14.26 18.19
N LEU A 57 -0.49 13.50 18.90
CA LEU A 57 -0.03 13.85 20.24
C LEU A 57 0.97 15.02 20.23
N LEU A 58 1.89 15.04 19.25
CA LEU A 58 2.92 16.07 19.14
C LEU A 58 2.45 17.38 18.49
N ARG A 59 1.25 17.42 17.92
CA ARG A 59 0.76 18.55 17.10
C ARG A 59 0.88 19.92 17.73
N ASN A 60 0.73 20.02 19.06
CA ASN A 60 0.77 21.30 19.77
C ASN A 60 2.19 21.85 19.99
N GLY A 61 3.23 21.01 19.85
CA GLY A 61 4.62 21.40 20.07
C GLY A 61 5.42 21.70 18.80
N ILE A 62 4.85 21.42 17.62
CA ILE A 62 5.62 21.49 16.37
C ILE A 62 5.28 22.76 15.60
N PRO A 63 6.24 23.67 15.38
CA PRO A 63 6.05 24.84 14.53
C PRO A 63 5.89 24.42 13.05
N SER A 64 5.06 25.17 12.31
CA SER A 64 4.69 24.83 10.92
C SER A 64 5.88 24.73 9.96
N ARG A 65 6.98 25.45 10.23
CA ARG A 65 8.17 25.48 9.35
C ARG A 65 8.98 24.18 9.33
N ILE A 66 9.00 23.44 10.45
CA ILE A 66 9.80 22.21 10.60
C ILE A 66 8.92 20.94 10.62
N ARG A 67 7.62 21.07 10.41
CA ARG A 67 6.64 20.01 10.53
C ARG A 67 6.98 18.79 9.66
N ILE A 68 7.30 18.99 8.40
CA ILE A 68 7.63 17.92 7.46
C ILE A 68 8.87 17.12 7.92
N ILE A 69 9.87 17.82 8.45
CA ILE A 69 11.11 17.18 8.95
C ILE A 69 10.79 16.29 10.16
N VAL A 70 9.98 16.78 11.10
CA VAL A 70 9.58 16.01 12.28
C VAL A 70 8.73 14.79 11.88
N GLN A 71 7.82 14.95 10.92
CA GLN A 71 7.04 13.83 10.38
C GLN A 71 7.94 12.73 9.82
N LEU A 72 8.91 13.10 8.96
CA LEU A 72 9.85 12.14 8.37
C LEU A 72 10.69 11.43 9.42
N VAL A 73 11.16 12.13 10.46
CA VAL A 73 11.94 11.52 11.54
C VAL A 73 11.10 10.51 12.34
N VAL A 74 9.86 10.86 12.69
CA VAL A 74 8.95 9.96 13.41
C VAL A 74 8.61 8.73 12.56
N ILE A 75 8.29 8.92 11.29
CA ILE A 75 8.00 7.81 10.37
C ILE A 75 9.23 6.91 10.22
N ALA A 76 10.42 7.48 10.03
CA ALA A 76 11.66 6.71 9.93
C ALA A 76 11.94 5.87 11.18
N ALA A 77 11.76 6.44 12.38
CA ALA A 77 11.93 5.71 13.63
C ALA A 77 10.96 4.52 13.74
N LEU A 78 9.69 4.72 13.41
CA LEU A 78 8.68 3.66 13.42
C LEU A 78 8.98 2.57 12.39
N VAL A 79 9.40 2.95 11.20
CA VAL A 79 9.76 1.99 10.14
C VAL A 79 10.97 1.16 10.53
N ILE A 80 12.00 1.74 11.18
CA ILE A 80 13.15 1.00 11.68
C ILE A 80 12.73 -0.04 12.73
N ILE A 81 11.81 0.31 13.63
CA ILE A 81 11.29 -0.62 14.63
C ILE A 81 10.57 -1.79 13.94
N VAL A 82 9.71 -1.51 12.98
CA VAL A 82 8.98 -2.53 12.21
C VAL A 82 9.94 -3.41 11.41
N ASP A 83 10.97 -2.83 10.78
CA ASP A 83 12.00 -3.58 10.03
C ASP A 83 12.78 -4.54 10.94
N GLN A 84 13.18 -4.09 12.14
CA GLN A 84 13.84 -4.97 13.11
C GLN A 84 12.94 -6.11 13.58
N PHE A 85 11.65 -5.82 13.76
CA PHE A 85 10.67 -6.84 14.12
C PHE A 85 10.49 -7.88 13.00
N LEU A 86 10.38 -7.44 11.74
CA LEU A 86 10.31 -8.32 10.57
C LEU A 86 11.58 -9.18 10.40
N LYS A 87 12.76 -8.63 10.65
CA LYS A 87 14.03 -9.37 10.64
C LYS A 87 14.08 -10.49 11.67
N ALA A 88 13.44 -10.30 12.81
CA ALA A 88 13.40 -11.29 13.86
C ALA A 88 12.49 -12.48 13.55
N PHE A 89 11.37 -12.26 12.84
CA PHE A 89 10.35 -13.29 12.62
C PHE A 89 10.33 -13.87 11.20
N VAL A 90 10.65 -13.08 10.16
CA VAL A 90 10.53 -13.47 8.75
C VAL A 90 11.76 -13.02 7.98
N TYR A 91 12.90 -13.68 8.24
CA TYR A 91 14.19 -13.25 7.70
C TYR A 91 14.27 -13.26 6.16
N ASP A 92 13.72 -14.28 5.50
CA ASP A 92 13.79 -14.41 4.03
C ASP A 92 13.03 -13.30 3.31
N VAL A 93 11.84 -12.97 3.80
CA VAL A 93 11.02 -11.87 3.26
C VAL A 93 11.62 -10.52 3.60
N SER A 94 12.18 -10.38 4.80
CA SER A 94 12.85 -9.15 5.24
C SER A 94 14.06 -8.81 4.34
N LYS A 95 14.83 -9.79 3.90
CA LYS A 95 15.95 -9.56 2.98
C LYS A 95 15.49 -8.96 1.64
N GLN A 96 14.36 -9.41 1.11
CA GLN A 96 13.75 -8.83 -0.08
C GLN A 96 13.17 -7.43 0.21
N LEU A 97 12.58 -7.23 1.39
CA LEU A 97 11.96 -5.97 1.79
C LEU A 97 12.95 -4.90 2.23
N SER A 98 14.19 -5.23 2.58
CA SER A 98 15.18 -4.25 3.03
C SER A 98 15.41 -3.13 2.01
N VAL A 99 15.28 -3.44 0.72
CA VAL A 99 15.33 -2.45 -0.37
C VAL A 99 14.10 -1.54 -0.36
N TYR A 100 12.96 -2.04 0.09
CA TYR A 100 11.68 -1.30 0.08
C TYR A 100 11.42 -0.53 1.37
N VAL A 101 12.22 -0.71 2.42
CA VAL A 101 12.11 0.05 3.69
C VAL A 101 12.18 1.55 3.43
N GLY A 102 13.06 2.00 2.54
CA GLY A 102 13.11 3.39 2.10
C GLY A 102 11.82 3.88 1.45
N LEU A 103 11.10 3.01 0.72
CA LEU A 103 9.82 3.34 0.11
C LEU A 103 8.68 3.44 1.14
N ILE A 104 8.79 2.79 2.30
CA ILE A 104 7.82 2.97 3.38
C ILE A 104 8.00 4.34 4.02
N ILE A 105 9.24 4.76 4.28
CA ILE A 105 9.54 6.07 4.91
C ILE A 105 9.03 7.22 4.05
N THR A 106 9.27 7.16 2.73
CA THR A 106 8.86 8.20 1.77
C THR A 106 7.46 7.98 1.19
N ASN A 107 6.67 7.08 1.77
CA ASN A 107 5.35 6.75 1.23
C ASN A 107 4.39 7.94 1.38
N CYS A 108 3.87 8.38 0.24
CA CYS A 108 2.96 9.54 0.18
C CYS A 108 1.63 9.30 0.92
N ILE A 109 1.21 8.04 1.14
CA ILE A 109 0.02 7.74 1.95
C ILE A 109 0.25 8.12 3.40
N ILE A 110 1.38 7.71 3.99
CA ILE A 110 1.70 7.99 5.39
C ILE A 110 1.80 9.50 5.59
N MET A 111 2.61 10.17 4.79
CA MET A 111 2.74 11.62 4.85
C MET A 111 1.42 12.35 4.60
N GLY A 112 0.67 11.93 3.59
CA GLY A 112 -0.59 12.54 3.23
C GLY A 112 -1.65 12.43 4.34
N ARG A 113 -1.74 11.28 5.02
CA ARG A 113 -2.70 11.09 6.12
C ARG A 113 -2.28 11.80 7.39
N VAL A 114 -0.99 11.79 7.70
CA VAL A 114 -0.42 12.57 8.83
C VAL A 114 -0.73 14.06 8.66
N GLU A 115 -0.49 14.63 7.49
CA GLU A 115 -0.72 16.06 7.22
C GLU A 115 -2.21 16.41 7.13
N ALA A 116 -3.00 15.59 6.41
CA ALA A 116 -4.40 15.91 6.15
C ALA A 116 -5.32 15.63 7.33
N TYR A 117 -5.03 14.63 8.15
CA TYR A 117 -5.94 14.16 9.19
C TYR A 117 -5.37 14.25 10.61
N ALA A 118 -4.16 13.72 10.86
CA ALA A 118 -3.64 13.56 12.21
C ALA A 118 -3.39 14.88 12.93
N LEU A 119 -3.01 15.92 12.22
CA LEU A 119 -2.74 17.25 12.79
C LEU A 119 -4.02 18.01 13.18
N GLY A 120 -5.18 17.67 12.63
CA GLY A 120 -6.45 18.33 12.90
C GLY A 120 -7.35 17.62 13.92
N ASN A 121 -7.14 16.33 14.13
CA ASN A 121 -8.06 15.47 14.87
C ASN A 121 -7.48 14.90 16.17
N LYS A 122 -8.36 14.27 16.98
CA LYS A 122 -7.96 13.60 18.22
C LYS A 122 -7.08 12.37 17.93
N PRO A 123 -6.18 11.99 18.86
CA PRO A 123 -5.26 10.86 18.66
C PRO A 123 -5.96 9.53 18.34
N TRP A 124 -7.07 9.26 19.00
CA TRP A 124 -7.84 8.02 18.81
C TRP A 124 -8.48 7.93 17.43
N ASP A 125 -9.10 9.01 16.98
CA ASP A 125 -9.70 9.08 15.64
C ASP A 125 -8.65 8.99 14.55
N SER A 126 -7.47 9.60 14.78
CA SER A 126 -6.31 9.54 13.88
C SER A 126 -5.73 8.14 13.76
N PHE A 127 -5.70 7.39 14.85
CA PHE A 127 -5.27 5.99 14.84
C PHE A 127 -6.20 5.11 14.00
N LEU A 128 -7.52 5.25 14.19
CA LEU A 128 -8.52 4.51 13.41
C LEU A 128 -8.49 4.88 11.92
N ASP A 129 -8.28 6.14 11.60
CA ASP A 129 -8.10 6.61 10.24
C ASP A 129 -6.85 5.99 9.58
N GLY A 130 -5.76 5.88 10.32
CA GLY A 130 -4.53 5.22 9.86
C GLY A 130 -4.74 3.74 9.52
N ILE A 131 -5.48 3.01 10.35
CA ILE A 131 -5.86 1.60 10.07
C ILE A 131 -6.74 1.52 8.83
N GLY A 132 -7.78 2.34 8.72
CA GLY A 132 -8.71 2.31 7.59
C GLY A 132 -8.03 2.60 6.25
N ASN A 133 -7.19 3.62 6.20
CA ASN A 133 -6.44 3.97 4.98
C ASN A 133 -5.35 2.93 4.66
N GLY A 134 -4.69 2.37 5.67
CA GLY A 134 -3.73 1.29 5.50
C GLY A 134 -4.37 0.02 4.94
N LEU A 135 -5.56 -0.36 5.41
CA LEU A 135 -6.33 -1.48 4.86
C LEU A 135 -6.77 -1.22 3.41
N GLY A 136 -7.26 -0.02 3.12
CA GLY A 136 -7.62 0.36 1.75
C GLY A 136 -6.43 0.28 0.79
N TYR A 137 -5.25 0.70 1.23
CA TYR A 137 -4.02 0.57 0.47
C TYR A 137 -3.60 -0.90 0.28
N ALA A 138 -3.58 -1.69 1.35
CA ALA A 138 -3.22 -3.11 1.30
C ALA A 138 -4.14 -3.89 0.34
N ALA A 139 -5.44 -3.61 0.34
CA ALA A 139 -6.39 -4.24 -0.56
C ALA A 139 -6.04 -3.99 -2.05
N ILE A 140 -5.72 -2.75 -2.41
CA ILE A 140 -5.33 -2.43 -3.79
C ILE A 140 -3.99 -3.05 -4.16
N LEU A 141 -3.00 -3.04 -3.26
CA LEU A 141 -1.72 -3.73 -3.48
C LEU A 141 -1.92 -5.22 -3.79
N LEU A 142 -2.77 -5.89 -3.01
CA LEU A 142 -3.04 -7.31 -3.20
C LEU A 142 -3.76 -7.59 -4.52
N ILE A 143 -4.71 -6.75 -4.91
CA ILE A 143 -5.40 -6.88 -6.20
C ILE A 143 -4.40 -6.73 -7.35
N VAL A 144 -3.57 -5.71 -7.33
CA VAL A 144 -2.56 -5.48 -8.38
C VAL A 144 -1.53 -6.60 -8.42
N ALA A 145 -1.04 -7.06 -7.24
CA ALA A 145 -0.10 -8.16 -7.13
C ALA A 145 -0.69 -9.47 -7.64
N PHE A 146 -1.96 -9.74 -7.34
CA PHE A 146 -2.68 -10.92 -7.84
C PHE A 146 -2.68 -10.98 -9.37
N PHE A 147 -3.07 -9.90 -10.02
CA PHE A 147 -3.05 -9.86 -11.49
C PHE A 147 -1.64 -10.00 -12.07
N ARG A 148 -0.66 -9.32 -11.48
CA ARG A 148 0.72 -9.35 -11.97
C ARG A 148 1.39 -10.70 -11.77
N GLU A 149 1.22 -11.34 -10.62
CA GLU A 149 1.79 -12.65 -10.34
C GLU A 149 1.10 -13.74 -11.15
N LEU A 150 -0.23 -13.70 -11.27
CA LEU A 150 -0.99 -14.68 -12.03
C LEU A 150 -0.60 -14.67 -13.52
N PHE A 151 -0.58 -13.48 -14.16
CA PHE A 151 -0.27 -13.38 -15.59
C PHE A 151 1.24 -13.33 -15.89
N GLY A 152 2.06 -12.89 -14.95
CA GLY A 152 3.50 -12.78 -15.12
C GLY A 152 4.26 -14.09 -14.93
N SER A 153 3.97 -14.81 -13.85
CA SER A 153 4.66 -16.05 -13.48
C SER A 153 3.78 -17.30 -13.46
N GLY A 154 2.44 -17.15 -13.53
CA GLY A 154 1.52 -18.28 -13.45
C GLY A 154 1.50 -18.96 -12.07
N SER A 155 2.10 -18.33 -11.06
CA SER A 155 2.14 -18.77 -9.67
C SER A 155 1.34 -17.81 -8.79
N LEU A 156 0.89 -18.29 -7.62
CA LEU A 156 0.29 -17.49 -6.56
C LEU A 156 0.92 -17.93 -5.24
N PHE A 157 1.49 -17.00 -4.48
CA PHE A 157 2.23 -17.31 -3.24
C PHE A 157 3.34 -18.37 -3.43
N GLY A 158 4.01 -18.40 -4.58
CA GLY A 158 5.03 -19.38 -4.88
C GLY A 158 4.52 -20.78 -5.25
N ILE A 159 3.19 -21.01 -5.26
CA ILE A 159 2.56 -22.25 -5.70
C ILE A 159 2.17 -22.09 -7.16
N GLN A 160 2.59 -23.01 -8.03
CA GLN A 160 2.18 -23.02 -9.43
C GLN A 160 0.69 -23.31 -9.53
N VAL A 161 -0.08 -22.32 -10.01
CA VAL A 161 -1.53 -22.44 -10.22
C VAL A 161 -1.83 -22.93 -11.64
N ILE A 162 -0.97 -22.54 -12.60
CA ILE A 162 -1.10 -22.98 -13.99
C ILE A 162 -0.35 -24.29 -14.16
N PRO A 163 -1.04 -25.42 -14.47
CA PRO A 163 -0.37 -26.70 -14.65
C PRO A 163 0.61 -26.66 -15.84
N ASP A 164 1.75 -27.35 -15.69
CA ASP A 164 2.83 -27.36 -16.68
C ASP A 164 2.39 -27.83 -18.08
N SER A 165 1.28 -28.54 -18.17
CA SER A 165 0.68 -29.00 -19.43
C SER A 165 0.13 -27.86 -20.31
N TRP A 166 -0.10 -26.67 -19.74
CA TRP A 166 -0.66 -25.50 -20.47
C TRP A 166 0.43 -24.56 -20.99
N TYR A 167 1.70 -24.79 -20.62
CA TYR A 167 2.81 -24.01 -21.14
C TYR A 167 3.14 -24.40 -22.59
N ILE A 168 3.49 -23.41 -23.43
CA ILE A 168 3.87 -23.64 -24.84
C ILE A 168 5.07 -24.59 -24.94
N ALA A 169 5.96 -24.63 -23.95
CA ALA A 169 7.07 -25.58 -23.91
C ALA A 169 6.62 -27.05 -23.87
N ASN A 170 5.40 -27.33 -23.40
CA ASN A 170 4.79 -28.68 -23.31
C ASN A 170 3.60 -28.85 -24.29
N GLY A 171 3.45 -27.97 -25.29
CA GLY A 171 2.38 -28.06 -26.29
C GLY A 171 1.08 -27.31 -25.94
N GLY A 172 1.08 -26.48 -24.90
CA GLY A 172 -0.06 -25.63 -24.52
C GLY A 172 -0.08 -24.25 -25.18
N PHE A 173 -1.06 -23.42 -24.81
CA PHE A 173 -1.28 -22.07 -25.36
C PHE A 173 -0.73 -20.94 -24.48
N TYR A 174 -0.22 -21.22 -23.29
CA TYR A 174 0.17 -20.22 -22.31
C TYR A 174 1.69 -19.98 -22.33
N SER A 175 2.10 -18.72 -22.49
CA SER A 175 3.46 -18.26 -22.25
C SER A 175 3.45 -17.18 -21.17
N ASN A 176 4.42 -17.20 -20.26
CA ASN A 176 4.57 -16.15 -19.29
C ASN A 176 4.73 -14.79 -19.96
N VAL A 177 3.80 -13.88 -19.66
CA VAL A 177 3.82 -12.52 -20.20
C VAL A 177 4.83 -11.70 -19.41
N GLY A 178 6.12 -11.78 -19.79
CA GLY A 178 7.23 -11.08 -19.09
C GLY A 178 7.01 -9.57 -18.95
N ILE A 179 6.26 -8.94 -19.85
CA ILE A 179 5.87 -7.52 -19.76
C ILE A 179 5.07 -7.22 -18.49
N MET A 180 4.30 -8.19 -17.93
CA MET A 180 3.56 -8.01 -16.68
C MET A 180 4.47 -7.75 -15.47
N LEU A 181 5.71 -8.23 -15.50
CA LEU A 181 6.67 -8.02 -14.42
C LEU A 181 7.27 -6.62 -14.42
N PHE A 182 7.21 -5.90 -15.55
CA PHE A 182 7.74 -4.54 -15.65
C PHE A 182 6.86 -3.51 -14.95
N PRO A 183 7.46 -2.45 -14.33
CA PRO A 183 6.72 -1.40 -13.62
C PRO A 183 5.63 -0.69 -14.44
N PRO A 184 5.79 -0.39 -15.75
CA PRO A 184 4.76 0.26 -16.53
C PRO A 184 3.42 -0.50 -16.56
N MET A 185 3.46 -1.82 -16.52
CA MET A 185 2.23 -2.63 -16.53
C MET A 185 1.43 -2.49 -15.24
N ALA A 186 2.11 -2.33 -14.09
CA ALA A 186 1.43 -2.02 -12.84
C ALA A 186 0.66 -0.68 -12.92
N LEU A 187 1.23 0.32 -13.58
CA LEU A 187 0.56 1.61 -13.78
C LEU A 187 -0.71 1.46 -14.62
N ILE A 188 -0.67 0.64 -15.68
CA ILE A 188 -1.83 0.35 -16.53
C ILE A 188 -2.92 -0.37 -15.71
N ILE A 189 -2.55 -1.36 -14.89
CA ILE A 189 -3.50 -2.10 -14.05
C ILE A 189 -4.15 -1.16 -13.03
N VAL A 190 -3.35 -0.34 -12.33
CA VAL A 190 -3.86 0.65 -11.37
C VAL A 190 -4.78 1.65 -12.09
N GLY A 191 -4.37 2.15 -13.26
CA GLY A 191 -5.20 3.04 -14.09
C GLY A 191 -6.53 2.40 -14.50
N ALA A 192 -6.52 1.13 -14.89
CA ALA A 192 -7.73 0.38 -15.22
C ALA A 192 -8.65 0.21 -13.99
N ILE A 193 -8.09 -0.10 -12.81
CA ILE A 193 -8.86 -0.18 -11.57
C ILE A 193 -9.52 1.15 -11.24
N ILE A 194 -8.77 2.26 -11.34
CA ILE A 194 -9.30 3.62 -11.09
C ILE A 194 -10.41 3.94 -12.09
N TRP A 195 -10.21 3.62 -13.37
CA TRP A 195 -11.21 3.85 -14.42
C TRP A 195 -12.50 3.08 -14.17
N VAL A 196 -12.39 1.79 -13.84
CA VAL A 196 -13.54 0.94 -13.51
C VAL A 196 -14.26 1.49 -12.27
N HIS A 197 -13.55 1.82 -11.19
CA HIS A 197 -14.15 2.35 -9.99
C HIS A 197 -14.88 3.68 -10.22
N ARG A 198 -14.29 4.61 -10.99
CA ARG A 198 -14.93 5.88 -11.34
C ARG A 198 -16.10 5.70 -12.31
N SER A 199 -16.09 4.67 -13.15
CA SER A 199 -17.21 4.35 -14.04
C SER A 199 -18.45 3.89 -13.26
N PHE A 200 -18.24 3.16 -12.15
CA PHE A 200 -19.35 2.74 -11.29
C PHE A 200 -19.84 3.86 -10.34
N ASN A 201 -18.98 4.75 -9.91
CA ASN A 201 -19.30 5.86 -9.00
C ASN A 201 -19.36 7.18 -9.77
N LYS A 202 -20.54 7.52 -10.30
CA LYS A 202 -20.75 8.75 -11.07
C LYS A 202 -20.50 10.04 -10.30
N ASP A 203 -20.58 10.01 -8.96
CA ASP A 203 -20.33 11.16 -8.09
C ASP A 203 -18.84 11.58 -8.04
N LEU A 204 -17.93 10.69 -8.48
CA LEU A 204 -16.49 10.94 -8.55
C LEU A 204 -16.05 11.37 -9.96
N GLN A 205 -16.95 11.47 -10.91
CA GLN A 205 -16.66 12.00 -12.24
C GLN A 205 -16.68 13.52 -12.18
N GLU A 206 -15.54 14.14 -12.44
CA GLU A 206 -15.48 15.58 -12.71
C GLU A 206 -16.29 15.88 -13.99
N LYS A 207 -17.21 16.87 -13.88
CA LYS A 207 -17.95 17.40 -15.02
C LYS A 207 -17.05 18.25 -15.90
#